data_eae32aa7a4f7487f30067c53766e9338
#
_entry.id   eae32aa7a4f7487f30067c53766e9338
#
_cell.length_a   1.000
_cell.length_b   1.000
_cell.length_c   1.000
_cell.angle_alpha   90.00
_cell.angle_beta   90.00
_cell.angle_gamma   90.00
#
_symmetry.space_group_name_H-M   'P 1'
#
loop_
_entity.id
_entity.type
_entity.pdbx_description
1 polymer ?
#
loop_
_entity_poly.entity_id
_entity_poly.type
_entity_poly.pdbx_seq_one_letter_code
_entity_poly.pdbx_strand_id
1 'polypeptide(L)'
;PVPKKPAEVADEDWDPGKREWKDARVKKSGFLSPAYTNIALGIDWVPTKWLTVNLAPLTGGFVITTDEELRKANGMERKKEYRDLEAYPDNLGEYYKSARFEFGAQLKIDAKLKVNDNFAYSTQLVLFSDYLDKPQNVRVNWDNRIDWKIAKYFSLTLTTNLIYDDKVMVKTDKILEKYPDGKKMIQFKESLAFGFSYTIASRKN
;
A
#
# COMPACT_ATOMS: atom_id res chain seq x y z
N PRO A 1 -4.47 13.32 20.42
CA PRO A 1 -5.72 12.65 20.01
C PRO A 1 -6.26 11.87 21.20
N VAL A 2 -7.52 12.15 21.59
CA VAL A 2 -8.18 11.45 22.69
C VAL A 2 -8.46 10.02 22.21
N PRO A 3 -8.11 8.98 23.01
CA PRO A 3 -8.41 7.59 22.65
C PRO A 3 -9.92 7.43 22.48
N LYS A 4 -10.34 6.75 21.39
CA LYS A 4 -11.76 6.43 21.18
C LYS A 4 -12.13 5.25 22.09
N LYS A 5 -13.29 5.35 22.73
CA LYS A 5 -13.88 4.28 23.53
C LYS A 5 -14.18 3.06 22.66
N PRO A 6 -13.76 1.84 23.02
CA PRO A 6 -14.22 0.61 22.35
C PRO A 6 -15.71 0.38 22.61
N ALA A 7 -16.39 -0.24 21.65
CA ALA A 7 -17.83 -0.53 21.73
C ALA A 7 -18.22 -1.46 22.91
N GLU A 8 -17.26 -2.21 23.45
CA GLU A 8 -17.47 -3.20 24.51
C GLU A 8 -17.37 -2.63 25.94
N VAL A 9 -16.96 -1.35 26.09
CA VAL A 9 -16.81 -0.71 27.41
C VAL A 9 -18.01 0.20 27.71
N ALA A 10 -18.68 0.03 28.82
CA ALA A 10 -19.77 0.91 29.27
C ALA A 10 -19.26 2.35 29.45
N ASP A 11 -20.18 3.35 29.30
CA ASP A 11 -19.78 4.78 29.38
C ASP A 11 -19.24 5.16 30.74
N GLU A 12 -19.78 4.57 31.78
CA GLU A 12 -19.39 4.75 33.18
C GLU A 12 -18.00 4.20 33.52
N ASP A 13 -17.54 3.18 32.77
CA ASP A 13 -16.23 2.55 32.95
C ASP A 13 -15.14 3.18 32.04
N TRP A 14 -15.54 4.12 31.17
CA TRP A 14 -14.63 4.74 30.24
C TRP A 14 -13.88 5.92 30.83
N ASP A 15 -12.60 5.72 31.15
CA ASP A 15 -11.68 6.77 31.54
C ASP A 15 -10.52 6.89 30.52
N PRO A 16 -10.52 7.91 29.64
CA PRO A 16 -9.47 8.08 28.64
C PRO A 16 -8.09 8.36 29.26
N GLY A 17 -8.01 8.76 30.52
CA GLY A 17 -6.76 9.00 31.24
C GLY A 17 -6.12 7.74 31.84
N LYS A 18 -6.90 6.67 32.05
CA LYS A 18 -6.43 5.40 32.63
C LYS A 18 -5.95 4.38 31.60
N ARG A 19 -6.20 4.62 30.31
CA ARG A 19 -5.82 3.67 29.26
C ARG A 19 -4.39 3.85 28.81
N GLU A 20 -3.70 2.71 28.70
CA GLU A 20 -2.43 2.68 28.00
C GLU A 20 -2.65 3.00 26.50
N TRP A 21 -1.77 3.79 25.91
CA TRP A 21 -1.81 4.16 24.49
C TRP A 21 -1.82 2.96 23.54
N LYS A 22 -1.44 1.77 24.03
CA LYS A 22 -1.46 0.51 23.28
C LYS A 22 -2.88 0.09 22.88
N ASP A 23 -3.87 0.33 23.75
CA ASP A 23 -5.27 -0.09 23.53
C ASP A 23 -6.02 0.83 22.55
N ALA A 24 -5.51 2.05 22.34
CA ALA A 24 -6.08 3.02 21.40
C ALA A 24 -5.52 2.90 19.97
N ARG A 25 -4.55 2.01 19.72
CA ARG A 25 -3.89 1.86 18.44
C ARG A 25 -4.57 0.77 17.62
N VAL A 26 -5.14 1.17 16.47
CA VAL A 26 -5.56 0.20 15.45
C VAL A 26 -4.32 -0.24 14.69
N LYS A 27 -4.02 -1.53 14.74
CA LYS A 27 -2.93 -2.14 13.98
C LYS A 27 -3.24 -2.05 12.50
N LYS A 28 -2.34 -1.43 11.74
CA LYS A 28 -2.48 -1.26 10.27
C LYS A 28 -1.53 -2.14 9.48
N SER A 29 -0.40 -2.54 10.06
CA SER A 29 0.59 -3.40 9.44
C SER A 29 1.40 -4.15 10.50
N GLY A 30 2.02 -5.25 10.12
CA GLY A 30 2.90 -6.06 10.96
C GLY A 30 4.02 -6.66 10.12
N PHE A 31 4.89 -7.46 10.75
CA PHE A 31 5.92 -8.21 10.03
C PHE A 31 5.25 -9.18 9.04
N LEU A 32 5.60 -9.11 7.75
CA LEU A 32 4.95 -9.84 6.66
C LEU A 32 3.40 -9.71 6.64
N SER A 33 2.88 -8.54 6.99
CA SER A 33 1.44 -8.30 7.03
C SER A 33 1.08 -6.87 6.58
N PRO A 34 0.93 -6.63 5.23
CA PRO A 34 1.14 -7.58 4.15
C PRO A 34 2.59 -7.63 3.64
N ALA A 35 2.98 -8.77 3.04
CA ALA A 35 4.16 -8.91 2.20
C ALA A 35 3.75 -9.38 0.80
N TYR A 36 4.47 -8.91 -0.21
CA TYR A 36 4.20 -9.23 -1.61
C TYR A 36 5.45 -9.87 -2.23
N THR A 37 5.26 -10.98 -2.93
CA THR A 37 6.28 -11.59 -3.78
C THR A 37 5.71 -11.74 -5.17
N ASN A 38 6.47 -11.45 -6.22
CA ASN A 38 6.07 -11.73 -7.57
C ASN A 38 7.25 -12.11 -8.47
N ILE A 39 6.95 -12.94 -9.47
CA ILE A 39 7.82 -13.29 -10.57
C ILE A 39 7.05 -12.93 -11.83
N ALA A 40 7.67 -12.15 -12.70
CA ALA A 40 7.05 -11.68 -13.94
C ALA A 40 7.91 -12.10 -15.14
N LEU A 41 7.27 -12.70 -16.12
CA LEU A 41 7.86 -12.98 -17.43
C LEU A 41 7.22 -12.06 -18.45
N GLY A 42 8.05 -11.22 -19.07
CA GLY A 42 7.56 -10.17 -19.95
C GLY A 42 8.63 -9.61 -20.87
N ILE A 43 8.28 -8.55 -21.57
CA ILE A 43 9.11 -7.85 -22.54
C ILE A 43 9.29 -6.41 -22.07
N ASP A 44 10.52 -5.92 -22.09
CA ASP A 44 10.85 -4.52 -21.91
C ASP A 44 10.94 -3.80 -23.24
N TRP A 45 10.18 -2.74 -23.38
CA TRP A 45 10.27 -1.81 -24.48
C TRP A 45 10.83 -0.46 -23.99
N VAL A 46 11.95 -0.05 -24.57
CA VAL A 46 12.67 1.16 -24.17
C VAL A 46 12.72 2.12 -25.36
N PRO A 47 11.62 2.84 -25.64
CA PRO A 47 11.54 3.75 -26.81
C PRO A 47 12.48 4.94 -26.69
N THR A 48 12.81 5.36 -25.47
CA THR A 48 13.72 6.46 -25.17
C THR A 48 14.54 6.17 -23.91
N LYS A 49 15.64 6.90 -23.71
CA LYS A 49 16.50 6.72 -22.52
C LYS A 49 15.80 7.04 -21.18
N TRP A 50 14.70 7.75 -21.23
CA TRP A 50 13.96 8.18 -20.04
C TRP A 50 12.66 7.40 -19.82
N LEU A 51 12.24 6.54 -20.75
CA LEU A 51 10.99 5.78 -20.69
C LEU A 51 11.25 4.28 -20.89
N THR A 52 10.78 3.48 -19.95
CA THR A 52 10.75 2.02 -20.05
C THR A 52 9.32 1.54 -19.82
N VAL A 53 8.84 0.68 -20.69
CA VAL A 53 7.53 0.01 -20.58
C VAL A 53 7.79 -1.50 -20.51
N ASN A 54 7.43 -2.11 -19.39
CA ASN A 54 7.45 -3.56 -19.21
C ASN A 54 6.04 -4.12 -19.34
N LEU A 55 5.85 -5.03 -20.24
CA LEU A 55 4.61 -5.80 -20.42
C LEU A 55 4.89 -7.25 -20.04
N ALA A 56 4.34 -7.71 -18.93
CA ALA A 56 4.50 -9.06 -18.41
C ALA A 56 3.15 -9.77 -18.33
N PRO A 57 2.75 -10.50 -19.40
CA PRO A 57 1.48 -11.22 -19.45
C PRO A 57 1.43 -12.42 -18.50
N LEU A 58 2.58 -12.90 -18.04
CA LEU A 58 2.70 -13.99 -17.09
C LEU A 58 3.39 -13.48 -15.82
N THR A 59 2.59 -12.99 -14.90
CA THR A 59 3.04 -12.53 -13.58
C THR A 59 2.34 -13.34 -12.51
N GLY A 60 3.09 -14.04 -11.68
CA GLY A 60 2.57 -14.83 -10.56
C GLY A 60 3.26 -14.47 -9.26
N GLY A 61 2.54 -14.57 -8.14
CA GLY A 61 3.11 -14.26 -6.84
C GLY A 61 2.22 -14.60 -5.67
N PHE A 62 2.70 -14.27 -4.49
CA PHE A 62 1.96 -14.48 -3.24
C PHE A 62 1.81 -13.14 -2.51
N VAL A 63 0.61 -12.93 -1.99
CA VAL A 63 0.34 -11.95 -0.94
C VAL A 63 0.27 -12.70 0.37
N ILE A 64 1.09 -12.31 1.35
CA ILE A 64 1.22 -12.97 2.65
C ILE A 64 0.75 -12.01 3.73
N THR A 65 -0.08 -12.50 4.66
CA THR A 65 -0.51 -11.77 5.85
C THR A 65 -0.45 -12.73 7.04
N THR A 66 0.65 -12.70 7.76
CA THR A 66 0.87 -13.57 8.92
C THR A 66 -0.05 -13.21 10.08
N ASP A 67 -0.33 -11.93 10.24
CA ASP A 67 -1.15 -11.37 11.31
C ASP A 67 -2.64 -11.62 11.05
N GLU A 68 -3.30 -12.33 11.97
CA GLU A 68 -4.71 -12.72 11.83
C GLU A 68 -5.66 -11.53 11.76
N GLU A 69 -5.44 -10.51 12.58
CA GLU A 69 -6.28 -9.31 12.62
C GLU A 69 -6.28 -8.53 11.30
N LEU A 70 -5.19 -8.67 10.53
CA LEU A 70 -5.01 -7.97 9.27
C LEU A 70 -5.44 -8.77 8.03
N ARG A 71 -5.71 -10.09 8.16
CA ARG A 71 -6.03 -10.96 7.01
C ARG A 71 -7.27 -10.49 6.25
N LYS A 72 -8.37 -10.22 6.95
CA LYS A 72 -9.61 -9.72 6.33
C LYS A 72 -9.37 -8.38 5.62
N ALA A 73 -8.70 -7.44 6.28
CA ALA A 73 -8.43 -6.10 5.74
C ALA A 73 -7.53 -6.13 4.49
N ASN A 74 -6.58 -7.08 4.44
CA ASN A 74 -5.68 -7.29 3.31
C ASN A 74 -6.27 -8.20 2.22
N GLY A 75 -7.57 -8.50 2.28
CA GLY A 75 -8.27 -9.27 1.23
C GLY A 75 -7.83 -10.72 1.13
N MET A 76 -7.44 -11.36 2.25
CA MET A 76 -7.18 -12.79 2.26
C MET A 76 -8.47 -13.58 2.06
N GLU A 77 -8.38 -14.70 1.35
CA GLU A 77 -9.51 -15.60 1.13
C GLU A 77 -9.91 -16.33 2.41
N ARG A 78 -11.21 -16.57 2.61
CA ARG A 78 -11.67 -17.46 3.67
C ARG A 78 -11.23 -18.90 3.40
N LYS A 79 -10.85 -19.61 4.47
CA LYS A 79 -10.60 -21.04 4.43
C LYS A 79 -11.90 -21.78 4.10
N LYS A 80 -11.79 -22.90 3.41
CA LYS A 80 -12.97 -23.67 2.93
C LYS A 80 -13.90 -24.11 4.05
N GLU A 81 -13.33 -24.50 5.19
CA GLU A 81 -14.02 -24.96 6.40
C GLU A 81 -14.89 -23.89 7.07
N TYR A 82 -14.57 -22.59 6.87
CA TYR A 82 -15.28 -21.47 7.48
C TYR A 82 -16.14 -20.67 6.47
N ARG A 83 -16.57 -21.28 5.37
CA ARG A 83 -17.35 -20.59 4.34
C ARG A 83 -18.81 -20.34 4.72
N ASP A 84 -19.34 -21.13 5.64
CA ASP A 84 -20.70 -20.95 6.16
C ASP A 84 -20.75 -19.68 7.03
N LEU A 85 -21.43 -18.65 6.53
CA LEU A 85 -21.52 -17.34 7.20
C LEU A 85 -22.48 -17.34 8.42
N GLU A 86 -23.39 -18.30 8.51
CA GLU A 86 -24.30 -18.42 9.67
C GLU A 86 -23.57 -19.05 10.84
N ALA A 87 -22.80 -20.13 10.58
CA ALA A 87 -22.02 -20.81 11.61
C ALA A 87 -20.73 -20.05 11.99
N TYR A 88 -20.11 -19.38 11.03
CA TYR A 88 -18.82 -18.68 11.22
C TYR A 88 -18.91 -17.23 10.72
N PRO A 89 -19.40 -16.30 11.55
CA PRO A 89 -19.52 -14.89 11.18
C PRO A 89 -18.14 -14.29 10.84
N ASP A 90 -18.15 -13.27 9.99
CA ASP A 90 -16.97 -12.70 9.32
C ASP A 90 -16.14 -11.76 10.22
N ASN A 91 -15.94 -12.14 11.49
CA ASN A 91 -15.33 -11.30 12.52
C ASN A 91 -13.95 -11.78 13.00
N LEU A 92 -13.56 -13.05 12.73
CA LEU A 92 -12.30 -13.59 13.22
C LEU A 92 -11.29 -13.78 12.07
N GLY A 93 -10.07 -13.28 12.28
CA GLY A 93 -8.99 -13.38 11.30
C GLY A 93 -8.49 -14.80 11.07
N GLU A 94 -8.67 -15.70 12.03
CA GLU A 94 -8.33 -17.12 11.92
C GLU A 94 -9.10 -17.85 10.80
N TYR A 95 -10.28 -17.34 10.42
CA TYR A 95 -11.10 -17.90 9.33
C TYR A 95 -10.49 -17.64 7.95
N TYR A 96 -9.48 -16.78 7.86
CA TYR A 96 -8.82 -16.40 6.63
C TYR A 96 -7.48 -17.09 6.45
N LYS A 97 -7.12 -17.36 5.19
CA LYS A 97 -5.79 -17.86 4.83
C LYS A 97 -4.72 -16.83 5.15
N SER A 98 -3.52 -17.28 5.46
CA SER A 98 -2.36 -16.42 5.66
C SER A 98 -1.66 -16.02 4.36
N ALA A 99 -1.96 -16.70 3.25
CA ALA A 99 -1.36 -16.43 1.95
C ALA A 99 -2.41 -16.58 0.84
N ARG A 100 -2.30 -15.75 -0.19
CA ARG A 100 -3.08 -15.76 -1.42
C ARG A 100 -2.14 -15.80 -2.61
N PHE A 101 -2.36 -16.74 -3.51
CA PHE A 101 -1.66 -16.79 -4.80
C PHE A 101 -2.39 -15.91 -5.81
N GLU A 102 -1.63 -15.14 -6.58
CA GLU A 102 -2.13 -14.31 -7.67
C GLU A 102 -1.42 -14.72 -8.96
N PHE A 103 -2.14 -14.72 -10.07
CA PHE A 103 -1.59 -14.98 -11.39
C PHE A 103 -2.31 -14.12 -12.42
N GLY A 104 -1.55 -13.34 -13.21
CA GLY A 104 -2.17 -12.38 -14.09
C GLY A 104 -1.20 -11.69 -15.04
N ALA A 105 -1.64 -10.54 -15.58
CA ALA A 105 -0.82 -9.66 -16.39
C ALA A 105 -0.41 -8.42 -15.60
N GLN A 106 0.83 -7.96 -15.84
CA GLN A 106 1.36 -6.71 -15.32
C GLN A 106 1.82 -5.81 -16.46
N LEU A 107 1.42 -4.54 -16.38
CA LEU A 107 2.02 -3.46 -17.16
C LEU A 107 2.72 -2.51 -16.20
N LYS A 108 4.01 -2.28 -16.41
CA LYS A 108 4.80 -1.34 -15.63
C LYS A 108 5.40 -0.28 -16.55
N ILE A 109 5.22 0.97 -16.21
CA ILE A 109 5.75 2.12 -16.94
C ILE A 109 6.64 2.91 -15.98
N ASP A 110 7.92 3.02 -16.33
CA ASP A 110 8.91 3.82 -15.62
C ASP A 110 9.34 4.99 -16.49
N ALA A 111 9.22 6.22 -15.97
CA ALA A 111 9.77 7.39 -16.64
C ALA A 111 10.65 8.19 -15.68
N LYS A 112 11.85 8.60 -16.17
CA LYS A 112 12.84 9.36 -15.40
C LYS A 112 13.32 10.53 -16.22
N LEU A 113 12.80 11.71 -15.91
CA LEU A 113 13.06 12.96 -16.64
C LEU A 113 14.00 13.84 -15.82
N LYS A 114 15.21 14.07 -16.34
CA LYS A 114 16.11 15.10 -15.83
C LYS A 114 15.90 16.36 -16.67
N VAL A 115 15.09 17.30 -16.17
CA VAL A 115 14.77 18.54 -16.89
C VAL A 115 15.99 19.45 -16.94
N ASN A 116 16.71 19.54 -15.81
CA ASN A 116 18.00 20.25 -15.71
C ASN A 116 18.78 19.72 -14.48
N ASP A 117 19.93 20.32 -14.17
CA ASP A 117 20.76 19.88 -13.03
C ASP A 117 20.11 20.10 -11.65
N ASN A 118 19.09 20.92 -11.59
CA ASN A 118 18.38 21.25 -10.34
C ASN A 118 17.02 20.59 -10.24
N PHE A 119 16.44 20.07 -11.34
CA PHE A 119 15.09 19.54 -11.33
C PHE A 119 15.01 18.20 -12.06
N ALA A 120 14.56 17.19 -11.32
CA ALA A 120 14.31 15.85 -11.85
C ALA A 120 12.90 15.38 -11.45
N TYR A 121 12.25 14.67 -12.37
CA TYR A 121 10.96 14.02 -12.14
C TYR A 121 11.06 12.54 -12.46
N SER A 122 10.57 11.70 -11.61
CA SER A 122 10.42 10.26 -11.87
C SER A 122 9.00 9.80 -11.55
N THR A 123 8.49 8.91 -12.37
CA THR A 123 7.19 8.29 -12.16
C THR A 123 7.25 6.81 -12.48
N GLN A 124 6.52 6.01 -11.72
CA GLN A 124 6.33 4.59 -11.95
C GLN A 124 4.84 4.28 -11.83
N LEU A 125 4.25 3.76 -12.88
CA LEU A 125 2.88 3.24 -12.91
C LEU A 125 2.94 1.73 -13.05
N VAL A 126 2.32 1.01 -12.13
CA VAL A 126 2.14 -0.44 -12.18
C VAL A 126 0.65 -0.75 -12.21
N LEU A 127 0.24 -1.45 -13.26
CA LEU A 127 -1.11 -1.99 -13.43
C LEU A 127 -1.02 -3.51 -13.35
N PHE A 128 -1.89 -4.14 -12.58
CA PHE A 128 -1.97 -5.60 -12.47
C PHE A 128 -3.42 -6.06 -12.58
N SER A 129 -3.65 -7.05 -13.43
CA SER A 129 -4.95 -7.74 -13.60
C SER A 129 -4.79 -9.20 -13.21
N ASP A 130 -5.55 -9.65 -12.20
CA ASP A 130 -5.53 -11.01 -11.71
C ASP A 130 -6.45 -11.90 -12.56
N TYR A 131 -5.88 -12.85 -13.29
CA TYR A 131 -6.65 -13.78 -14.12
C TYR A 131 -7.52 -14.74 -13.31
N LEU A 132 -7.16 -15.00 -12.04
CA LEU A 132 -7.84 -15.96 -11.17
C LEU A 132 -9.04 -15.38 -10.44
N ASP A 133 -9.06 -14.03 -10.29
CA ASP A 133 -10.12 -13.35 -9.53
C ASP A 133 -10.43 -11.98 -10.12
N LYS A 134 -11.55 -11.89 -10.84
CA LYS A 134 -12.09 -10.65 -11.44
C LYS A 134 -11.07 -9.90 -12.29
N PRO A 135 -10.64 -10.44 -13.44
CA PRO A 135 -9.61 -9.82 -14.28
C PRO A 135 -9.95 -8.42 -14.79
N GLN A 136 -11.24 -8.05 -14.77
CA GLN A 136 -11.70 -6.69 -15.09
C GLN A 136 -11.32 -5.66 -14.01
N ASN A 137 -11.00 -6.11 -12.79
CA ASN A 137 -10.60 -5.23 -11.69
C ASN A 137 -9.08 -5.06 -11.71
N VAL A 138 -8.62 -3.93 -12.24
CA VAL A 138 -7.20 -3.63 -12.35
C VAL A 138 -6.71 -2.99 -11.06
N ARG A 139 -5.68 -3.57 -10.46
CA ARG A 139 -4.92 -2.96 -9.37
C ARG A 139 -4.01 -1.88 -9.95
N VAL A 140 -3.97 -0.72 -9.31
CA VAL A 140 -3.17 0.42 -9.72
C VAL A 140 -2.23 0.80 -8.58
N ASN A 141 -0.95 0.94 -8.88
CA ASN A 141 0.03 1.60 -8.01
C ASN A 141 0.79 2.63 -8.85
N TRP A 142 0.68 3.90 -8.46
CA TRP A 142 1.28 5.00 -9.18
C TRP A 142 2.11 5.88 -8.24
N ASP A 143 3.41 5.77 -8.39
CA ASP A 143 4.41 6.53 -7.65
C ASP A 143 4.93 7.69 -8.48
N ASN A 144 5.02 8.87 -7.87
CA ASN A 144 5.64 10.05 -8.46
C ASN A 144 6.65 10.65 -7.49
N ARG A 145 7.73 11.18 -8.03
CA ARG A 145 8.77 11.85 -7.27
C ARG A 145 9.31 13.04 -8.05
N ILE A 146 9.32 14.18 -7.39
CA ILE A 146 9.96 15.41 -7.86
C ILE A 146 11.12 15.71 -6.92
N ASP A 147 12.32 15.83 -7.47
CA ASP A 147 13.51 16.28 -6.77
C ASP A 147 13.90 17.67 -7.30
N TRP A 148 13.93 18.65 -6.44
CA TRP A 148 14.28 20.02 -6.78
C TRP A 148 15.37 20.58 -5.87
N LYS A 149 16.52 20.95 -6.45
CA LYS A 149 17.57 21.69 -5.77
C LYS A 149 17.23 23.17 -5.79
N ILE A 150 16.73 23.68 -4.67
CA ILE A 150 16.29 25.08 -4.54
C ILE A 150 17.51 26.02 -4.44
N ALA A 151 18.57 25.55 -3.77
CA ALA A 151 19.81 26.30 -3.58
C ALA A 151 21.01 25.34 -3.50
N LYS A 152 22.23 25.88 -3.43
CA LYS A 152 23.49 25.12 -3.41
C LYS A 152 23.50 23.96 -2.38
N TYR A 153 22.84 24.14 -1.25
CA TYR A 153 22.85 23.19 -0.14
C TYR A 153 21.45 22.64 0.21
N PHE A 154 20.40 23.17 -0.41
CA PHE A 154 19.03 22.85 -0.08
C PHE A 154 18.31 22.15 -1.25
N SER A 155 17.60 21.09 -0.92
CA SER A 155 16.74 20.37 -1.84
C SER A 155 15.35 20.18 -1.27
N LEU A 156 14.37 20.07 -2.16
CA LEU A 156 13.00 19.71 -1.88
C LEU A 156 12.69 18.42 -2.64
N THR A 157 12.10 17.45 -1.96
CA THR A 157 11.58 16.23 -2.57
C THR A 157 10.11 16.13 -2.27
N LEU A 158 9.29 16.10 -3.32
CA LEU A 158 7.86 15.79 -3.24
C LEU A 158 7.65 14.37 -3.76
N THR A 159 7.03 13.52 -2.97
CA THR A 159 6.60 12.20 -3.40
C THR A 159 5.09 12.07 -3.28
N THR A 160 4.45 11.47 -4.27
CA THR A 160 3.04 11.10 -4.21
C THR A 160 2.89 9.63 -4.58
N ASN A 161 2.01 8.94 -3.89
CA ASN A 161 1.67 7.55 -4.18
C ASN A 161 0.15 7.40 -4.20
N LEU A 162 -0.38 6.83 -5.28
CA LEU A 162 -1.78 6.50 -5.46
C LEU A 162 -1.91 5.00 -5.59
N ILE A 163 -2.72 4.40 -4.73
CA ILE A 163 -2.97 2.96 -4.74
C ILE A 163 -4.47 2.72 -4.86
N TYR A 164 -4.84 1.83 -5.76
CA TYR A 164 -6.16 1.22 -5.83
C TYR A 164 -6.03 -0.31 -5.89
N ASP A 165 -6.65 -0.99 -4.95
CA ASP A 165 -6.78 -2.44 -4.93
C ASP A 165 -8.20 -2.79 -4.46
N ASP A 166 -8.97 -3.47 -5.28
CA ASP A 166 -10.35 -3.85 -4.99
C ASP A 166 -10.47 -4.97 -3.94
N LYS A 167 -9.36 -5.62 -3.59
CA LYS A 167 -9.28 -6.62 -2.53
C LYS A 167 -9.01 -6.02 -1.15
N VAL A 168 -8.52 -4.78 -1.10
CA VAL A 168 -8.15 -4.09 0.15
C VAL A 168 -9.26 -3.16 0.62
N MET A 169 -9.67 -3.34 1.87
CA MET A 169 -10.63 -2.46 2.54
C MET A 169 -9.91 -1.34 3.28
N VAL A 170 -10.17 -0.11 2.86
CA VAL A 170 -9.64 1.07 3.56
C VAL A 170 -10.48 1.35 4.80
N LYS A 171 -9.83 1.42 5.96
CA LYS A 171 -10.44 1.68 7.26
C LYS A 171 -9.83 2.96 7.84
N THR A 172 -10.58 4.05 7.77
CA THR A 172 -10.28 5.29 8.49
C THR A 172 -11.48 5.62 9.37
N ASP A 173 -11.29 6.43 10.40
CA ASP A 173 -12.37 6.80 11.34
C ASP A 173 -13.63 7.29 10.61
N LYS A 174 -13.46 8.20 9.64
CA LYS A 174 -14.57 8.75 8.84
C LYS A 174 -15.26 7.69 7.98
N ILE A 175 -14.52 6.69 7.50
CA ILE A 175 -15.09 5.60 6.69
C ILE A 175 -15.83 4.62 7.59
N LEU A 176 -15.27 4.27 8.75
CA LEU A 176 -15.84 3.33 9.70
C LEU A 176 -17.15 3.84 10.30
N GLU A 177 -17.34 5.15 10.44
CA GLU A 177 -18.63 5.76 10.85
C GLU A 177 -19.79 5.39 9.92
N LYS A 178 -19.50 5.28 8.61
CA LYS A 178 -20.54 4.98 7.58
C LYS A 178 -20.47 3.54 7.09
N TYR A 179 -19.30 2.93 7.10
CA TYR A 179 -19.03 1.58 6.60
C TYR A 179 -18.19 0.81 7.63
N PRO A 180 -18.84 0.04 8.53
CA PRO A 180 -18.15 -0.65 9.65
C PRO A 180 -17.03 -1.60 9.20
N ASP A 181 -17.19 -2.23 8.03
CA ASP A 181 -16.20 -3.14 7.46
C ASP A 181 -15.10 -2.46 6.65
N GLY A 182 -15.18 -1.15 6.48
CA GLY A 182 -14.33 -0.38 5.57
C GLY A 182 -14.93 -0.26 4.16
N LYS A 183 -14.24 0.42 3.28
CA LYS A 183 -14.66 0.63 1.89
C LYS A 183 -13.49 0.47 0.92
N LYS A 184 -13.75 -0.14 -0.23
CA LYS A 184 -12.81 -0.17 -1.36
C LYS A 184 -12.73 1.22 -1.96
N MET A 185 -11.55 1.81 -1.96
CA MET A 185 -11.34 3.15 -2.51
C MET A 185 -9.89 3.43 -2.84
N ILE A 186 -9.69 4.46 -3.64
CA ILE A 186 -8.36 4.99 -3.95
C ILE A 186 -7.72 5.52 -2.66
N GLN A 187 -6.48 5.12 -2.42
CA GLN A 187 -5.64 5.62 -1.36
C GLN A 187 -4.61 6.57 -1.97
N PHE A 188 -4.52 7.77 -1.44
CA PHE A 188 -3.53 8.76 -1.85
C PHE A 188 -2.66 9.15 -0.67
N LYS A 189 -1.35 9.14 -0.90
CA LYS A 189 -0.34 9.56 0.08
C LYS A 189 0.57 10.58 -0.58
N GLU A 190 0.86 11.64 0.14
CA GLU A 190 1.86 12.64 -0.24
C GLU A 190 2.89 12.82 0.86
N SER A 191 4.10 13.17 0.49
CA SER A 191 5.18 13.49 1.42
C SER A 191 6.08 14.57 0.82
N LEU A 192 6.34 15.60 1.61
CA LEU A 192 7.25 16.69 1.28
C LEU A 192 8.45 16.61 2.23
N ALA A 193 9.66 16.51 1.67
CA ALA A 193 10.89 16.45 2.42
C ALA A 193 11.82 17.60 2.04
N PHE A 194 12.43 18.23 3.05
CA PHE A 194 13.51 19.20 2.87
C PHE A 194 14.84 18.52 3.18
N GLY A 195 15.78 18.64 2.26
CA GLY A 195 17.12 18.10 2.39
C GLY A 195 18.15 19.23 2.53
N PHE A 196 19.14 19.03 3.42
CA PHE A 196 20.33 19.84 3.50
C PHE A 196 21.55 18.95 3.25
N SER A 197 22.43 19.33 2.31
CA SER A 197 23.67 18.62 2.05
C SER A 197 24.85 19.58 1.92
N TYR A 198 25.93 19.27 2.64
CA TYR A 198 27.18 20.03 2.60
C TYR A 198 28.36 19.07 2.43
N THR A 199 29.19 19.31 1.43
CA THR A 199 30.40 18.48 1.20
C THR A 199 31.59 19.15 1.86
N ILE A 200 32.15 18.52 2.91
CA ILE A 200 33.28 19.04 3.69
C ILE A 200 34.60 18.85 2.94
N ALA A 201 34.74 17.79 2.17
CA ALA A 201 35.94 17.53 1.35
C ALA A 201 35.54 16.93 -0.01
N SER A 202 36.10 17.50 -1.07
CA SER A 202 36.06 16.96 -2.42
C SER A 202 37.48 16.51 -2.80
N ARG A 203 37.69 15.17 -2.94
CA ARG A 203 38.93 14.66 -3.52
C ARG A 203 38.82 14.86 -5.03
N LYS A 204 39.61 15.80 -5.56
CA LYS A 204 39.84 15.83 -7.01
C LYS A 204 40.77 14.67 -7.35
N ASN A 205 40.31 13.70 -8.14
CA ASN A 205 41.15 12.81 -8.89
C ASN A 205 41.59 13.49 -10.18
#